data_ac3e833e685af883256f894fe459d3f2
#
_entry.id   ac3e833e685af883256f894fe459d3f2
#
_cell.length_a   1.000
_cell.length_b   1.000
_cell.length_c   1.000
_cell.angle_alpha   90.00
_cell.angle_beta   90.00
_cell.angle_gamma   90.00
#
_symmetry.space_group_name_H-M   'P 1'
#
loop_
_entity.id
_entity.type
_entity.pdbx_description
1 polymer ?
#
loop_
_entity_poly.entity_id
_entity_poly.type
_entity_poly.pdbx_seq_one_letter_code
_entity_poly.pdbx_strand_id
1 'polypeptide(L)'
;EISCSLVGSEMCIRDRVIFKGDAVADAKRWITIAGVQIQPSELLKIASILLVAYLLQRNYERRKERILGCLLYLCLMGIICVLCYEQRHVSAMIIFCVLIYAMMIVGECNAKGLILLAVLAVVGVLIMYYVVQWDYITERVQGWLDPFSDMGKSTYQTSQSLITIGSGNLFGLGLGNSRQKYYYLPESQNDFVFSIICEELGFFGGMTVILLFVLFEVRGFFICLL
;
A
#
# COMPACT_ATOMS: atom_id res chain seq x y z
N GLU A 1 24.88 -7.50 -7.30
CA GLU A 1 25.51 -6.73 -6.20
C GLU A 1 24.82 -5.40 -5.92
N ILE A 2 24.42 -4.62 -6.94
CA ILE A 2 23.80 -3.30 -6.79
C ILE A 2 22.45 -3.39 -6.04
N SER A 3 21.59 -4.35 -6.35
CA SER A 3 20.26 -4.49 -5.72
C SER A 3 20.34 -4.90 -4.23
N CYS A 4 21.30 -5.74 -3.87
CA CYS A 4 21.50 -6.16 -2.48
C CYS A 4 22.08 -5.02 -1.62
N SER A 5 22.96 -4.21 -2.18
CA SER A 5 23.51 -3.01 -1.54
C SER A 5 22.45 -1.92 -1.34
N LEU A 6 21.56 -1.72 -2.32
CA LEU A 6 20.44 -0.78 -2.25
C LEU A 6 19.47 -1.14 -1.11
N VAL A 7 19.05 -2.40 -1.03
CA VAL A 7 18.15 -2.85 0.05
C VAL A 7 18.80 -2.76 1.42
N GLY A 8 20.10 -3.08 1.53
CA GLY A 8 20.84 -2.92 2.78
C GLY A 8 20.93 -1.46 3.22
N SER A 9 21.19 -0.52 2.30
CA SER A 9 21.21 0.91 2.61
C SER A 9 19.83 1.46 2.97
N GLU A 10 18.78 1.03 2.28
CA GLU A 10 17.40 1.41 2.57
C GLU A 10 16.92 0.88 3.93
N MET A 11 17.32 -0.33 4.32
CA MET A 11 17.04 -0.85 5.65
C MET A 11 17.73 -0.01 6.74
N CYS A 12 18.99 0.39 6.55
CA CYS A 12 19.70 1.28 7.48
C CYS A 12 19.06 2.67 7.58
N ILE A 13 18.56 3.23 6.46
CA ILE A 13 17.84 4.50 6.45
C ILE A 13 16.52 4.35 7.22
N ARG A 14 15.83 3.24 7.04
CA ARG A 14 14.58 2.96 7.72
C ARG A 14 14.75 2.75 9.23
N ASP A 15 15.82 2.08 9.67
CA ASP A 15 16.17 2.00 11.09
C ASP A 15 16.43 3.39 11.68
N ARG A 16 17.07 4.29 10.90
CA ARG A 16 17.28 5.68 11.33
C ARG A 16 15.95 6.44 11.50
N VAL A 17 14.90 6.13 10.72
CA VAL A 17 13.56 6.72 10.90
C VAL A 17 12.95 6.29 12.21
N ILE A 18 13.10 5.02 12.59
CA ILE A 18 12.59 4.49 13.87
C ILE A 18 13.25 5.21 15.06
N PHE A 19 14.58 5.47 14.97
CA PHE A 19 15.34 6.07 16.08
C PHE A 19 15.35 7.60 16.10
N LYS A 20 15.31 8.26 14.92
CA LYS A 20 15.51 9.72 14.78
C LYS A 20 14.48 10.42 13.87
N GLY A 21 13.45 9.73 13.39
CA GLY A 21 12.44 10.32 12.50
C GLY A 21 11.54 11.33 13.20
N ASP A 22 11.09 12.33 12.46
CA ASP A 22 10.09 13.29 12.91
C ASP A 22 8.75 12.59 13.08
N ALA A 23 8.12 12.73 14.24
CA ALA A 23 6.80 12.18 14.50
C ALA A 23 5.74 13.11 13.89
N VAL A 24 5.10 12.66 12.81
CA VAL A 24 3.91 13.31 12.26
C VAL A 24 2.72 12.41 12.63
N ALA A 25 1.75 12.95 13.37
CA ALA A 25 0.57 12.23 13.84
C ALA A 25 0.92 10.91 14.59
N ASP A 26 1.86 10.99 15.54
CA ASP A 26 2.31 9.88 16.42
C ASP A 26 2.99 8.70 15.69
N ALA A 27 3.39 8.87 14.43
CA ALA A 27 4.12 7.85 13.68
C ALA A 27 5.38 8.43 13.02
N LYS A 28 6.54 7.83 13.31
CA LYS A 28 7.83 8.20 12.71
C LYS A 28 7.95 7.57 11.31
N ARG A 29 7.45 8.24 10.28
CA ARG A 29 7.41 7.71 8.90
C ARG A 29 8.23 8.51 7.91
N TRP A 30 8.59 9.74 8.24
CA TRP A 30 9.21 10.70 7.35
C TRP A 30 10.61 11.09 7.82
N ILE A 31 11.50 11.31 6.88
CA ILE A 31 12.81 11.93 7.12
C ILE A 31 12.82 13.25 6.39
N THR A 32 13.13 14.34 7.10
CA THR A 32 13.32 15.65 6.50
C THR A 32 14.80 15.84 6.17
N ILE A 33 15.14 15.93 4.89
CA ILE A 33 16.49 16.17 4.40
C ILE A 33 16.49 17.50 3.61
N ALA A 34 17.21 18.48 4.07
CA ALA A 34 17.32 19.81 3.44
C ALA A 34 15.94 20.45 3.13
N GLY A 35 14.95 20.27 4.03
CA GLY A 35 13.61 20.84 3.87
C GLY A 35 12.66 20.00 2.99
N VAL A 36 13.12 18.89 2.41
CA VAL A 36 12.30 17.95 1.64
C VAL A 36 11.97 16.75 2.52
N GLN A 37 10.68 16.41 2.62
CA GLN A 37 10.22 15.23 3.32
C GLN A 37 10.25 14.01 2.39
N ILE A 38 11.02 13.00 2.77
CA ILE A 38 11.15 11.74 2.03
C ILE A 38 10.64 10.62 2.91
N GLN A 39 9.79 9.77 2.35
CA GLN A 39 9.31 8.57 3.02
C GLN A 39 10.11 7.35 2.52
N PRO A 40 10.98 6.75 3.36
CA PRO A 40 11.83 5.64 2.94
C PRO A 40 11.06 4.41 2.44
N SER A 41 9.84 4.18 2.91
CA SER A 41 8.99 3.08 2.42
C SER A 41 8.68 3.16 0.93
N GLU A 42 8.66 4.36 0.33
CA GLU A 42 8.44 4.52 -1.11
C GLU A 42 9.64 3.99 -1.91
N LEU A 43 10.85 4.35 -1.50
CA LEU A 43 12.07 3.85 -2.10
C LEU A 43 12.25 2.34 -1.88
N LEU A 44 11.89 1.87 -0.68
CA LEU A 44 11.98 0.45 -0.35
C LEU A 44 11.06 -0.42 -1.23
N LYS A 45 9.91 0.08 -1.70
CA LYS A 45 9.05 -0.64 -2.65
C LYS A 45 9.81 -0.96 -3.94
N ILE A 46 10.47 0.03 -4.53
CA ILE A 46 11.25 -0.15 -5.76
C ILE A 46 12.42 -1.10 -5.52
N ALA A 47 13.17 -0.89 -4.43
CA ALA A 47 14.30 -1.73 -4.07
C ALA A 47 13.88 -3.19 -3.82
N SER A 48 12.74 -3.43 -3.18
CA SER A 48 12.21 -4.77 -2.94
C SER A 48 11.81 -5.49 -4.24
N ILE A 49 11.23 -4.78 -5.22
CA ILE A 49 10.93 -5.33 -6.54
C ILE A 49 12.22 -5.81 -7.22
N LEU A 50 13.24 -4.96 -7.27
CA LEU A 50 14.52 -5.28 -7.91
C LEU A 50 15.22 -6.45 -7.21
N LEU A 51 15.22 -6.46 -5.88
CA LEU A 51 15.81 -7.56 -5.10
C LEU A 51 15.08 -8.88 -5.34
N VAL A 52 13.75 -8.87 -5.23
CA VAL A 52 12.96 -10.10 -5.43
C VAL A 52 13.10 -10.60 -6.86
N ALA A 53 13.08 -9.72 -7.87
CA ALA A 53 13.32 -10.10 -9.25
C ALA A 53 14.71 -10.78 -9.44
N TYR A 54 15.76 -10.17 -8.88
CA TYR A 54 17.11 -10.76 -8.90
C TYR A 54 17.17 -12.12 -8.19
N LEU A 55 16.56 -12.24 -7.02
CA LEU A 55 16.53 -13.51 -6.27
C LEU A 55 15.73 -14.59 -7.00
N LEU A 56 14.63 -14.21 -7.66
CA LEU A 56 13.83 -15.09 -8.48
C LEU A 56 14.63 -15.62 -9.68
N GLN A 57 15.40 -14.78 -10.33
CA GLN A 57 16.26 -15.19 -11.43
C GLN A 57 17.39 -16.12 -10.94
N ARG A 58 18.07 -15.75 -9.86
CA ARG A 58 19.22 -16.49 -9.32
C ARG A 58 18.85 -17.87 -8.79
N ASN A 59 17.66 -18.02 -8.19
CA ASN A 59 17.25 -19.26 -7.52
C ASN A 59 16.21 -20.04 -8.33
N TYR A 60 16.22 -19.96 -9.67
CA TYR A 60 15.19 -20.55 -10.55
C TYR A 60 14.90 -22.01 -10.24
N GLU A 61 15.92 -22.88 -10.24
CA GLU A 61 15.78 -24.32 -10.00
C GLU A 61 15.22 -24.63 -8.58
N ARG A 62 15.74 -23.97 -7.55
CA ARG A 62 15.35 -24.22 -6.16
C ARG A 62 13.91 -23.82 -5.85
N ARG A 63 13.43 -22.73 -6.45
CA ARG A 63 12.09 -22.21 -6.17
C ARG A 63 10.99 -23.02 -6.82
N LYS A 64 11.25 -23.63 -7.98
CA LYS A 64 10.29 -24.42 -8.74
C LYS A 64 10.09 -25.81 -8.11
N GLU A 65 11.15 -26.45 -7.70
CA GLU A 65 11.11 -27.82 -7.21
C GLU A 65 10.84 -27.96 -5.71
N ARG A 66 11.34 -27.04 -4.89
CA ARG A 66 11.32 -27.19 -3.42
C ARG A 66 10.52 -26.07 -2.75
N ILE A 67 9.69 -26.45 -1.76
CA ILE A 67 9.01 -25.51 -0.86
C ILE A 67 10.03 -24.63 -0.11
N LEU A 68 11.19 -25.19 0.26
CA LEU A 68 12.29 -24.45 0.88
C LEU A 68 12.81 -23.29 0.01
N GLY A 69 12.65 -23.36 -1.32
CA GLY A 69 12.98 -22.26 -2.21
C GLY A 69 12.15 -21.00 -1.96
N CYS A 70 10.94 -21.17 -1.42
CA CYS A 70 10.06 -20.06 -1.06
C CYS A 70 10.39 -19.44 0.31
N LEU A 71 11.17 -20.15 1.15
CA LEU A 71 11.48 -19.70 2.52
C LEU A 71 12.23 -18.36 2.53
N LEU A 72 13.12 -18.15 1.57
CA LEU A 72 13.87 -16.90 1.45
C LEU A 72 12.93 -15.68 1.28
N TYR A 73 11.90 -15.81 0.44
CA TYR A 73 10.93 -14.73 0.19
C TYR A 73 10.02 -14.53 1.40
N LEU A 74 9.69 -15.63 2.12
CA LEU A 74 8.95 -15.57 3.37
C LEU A 74 9.74 -14.82 4.45
N CYS A 75 11.04 -15.10 4.60
CA CYS A 75 11.90 -14.39 5.53
C CYS A 75 12.01 -12.89 5.18
N LEU A 76 12.19 -12.57 3.89
CA LEU A 76 12.24 -11.19 3.43
C LEU A 76 10.92 -10.45 3.73
N MET A 77 9.79 -11.09 3.43
CA MET A 77 8.47 -10.55 3.73
C MET A 77 8.26 -10.35 5.23
N GLY A 78 8.68 -11.33 6.05
CA GLY A 78 8.61 -11.24 7.51
C GLY A 78 9.41 -10.07 8.08
N ILE A 79 10.64 -9.85 7.61
CA ILE A 79 11.47 -8.71 8.03
C ILE A 79 10.78 -7.38 7.67
N ILE A 80 10.26 -7.26 6.45
CA ILE A 80 9.56 -6.06 6.01
C ILE A 80 8.29 -5.83 6.86
N CYS A 81 7.54 -6.90 7.16
CA CYS A 81 6.35 -6.81 8.00
C CYS A 81 6.68 -6.30 9.41
N VAL A 82 7.73 -6.83 10.05
CA VAL A 82 8.17 -6.36 11.37
C VAL A 82 8.54 -4.88 11.34
N LEU A 83 9.32 -4.45 10.35
CA LEU A 83 9.70 -3.04 10.20
C LEU A 83 8.49 -2.12 9.96
N CYS A 84 7.50 -2.57 9.18
CA CYS A 84 6.25 -1.82 8.97
C CYS A 84 5.39 -1.77 10.22
N TYR A 85 5.36 -2.85 11.00
CA TYR A 85 4.64 -2.92 12.27
C TYR A 85 5.17 -1.91 13.28
N GLU A 86 6.49 -1.84 13.49
CA GLU A 86 7.14 -0.87 14.37
C GLU A 86 6.82 0.60 13.98
N GLN A 87 6.62 0.85 12.69
CA GLN A 87 6.25 2.18 12.18
C GLN A 87 4.73 2.42 12.19
N ARG A 88 3.93 1.49 12.69
CA ARG A 88 2.45 1.53 12.62
C ARG A 88 1.93 1.81 11.19
N HIS A 89 2.62 1.28 10.17
CA HIS A 89 2.32 1.52 8.76
C HIS A 89 1.69 0.30 8.09
N VAL A 90 0.45 -0.01 8.48
CA VAL A 90 -0.29 -1.21 8.01
C VAL A 90 -0.48 -1.23 6.50
N SER A 91 -0.80 -0.07 5.91
CA SER A 91 -1.02 0.02 4.46
C SER A 91 0.23 -0.38 3.67
N ALA A 92 1.42 0.10 4.08
CA ALA A 92 2.67 -0.31 3.44
C ALA A 92 2.94 -1.82 3.61
N MET A 93 2.67 -2.36 4.79
CA MET A 93 2.81 -3.80 5.07
C MET A 93 1.99 -4.63 4.09
N ILE A 94 0.72 -4.29 3.89
CA ILE A 94 -0.18 -5.00 2.96
C ILE A 94 0.36 -4.89 1.53
N ILE A 95 0.75 -3.69 1.08
CA ILE A 95 1.28 -3.46 -0.26
C ILE A 95 2.54 -4.32 -0.50
N PHE A 96 3.48 -4.37 0.45
CA PHE A 96 4.68 -5.20 0.31
C PHE A 96 4.36 -6.69 0.24
N CYS A 97 3.44 -7.18 1.06
CA CYS A 97 3.00 -8.57 1.03
C CYS A 97 2.40 -8.94 -0.33
N VAL A 98 1.48 -8.12 -0.83
CA VAL A 98 0.83 -8.33 -2.14
C VAL A 98 1.85 -8.28 -3.27
N LEU A 99 2.78 -7.31 -3.23
CA LEU A 99 3.81 -7.14 -4.25
C LEU A 99 4.76 -8.34 -4.30
N ILE A 100 5.32 -8.77 -3.17
CA ILE A 100 6.23 -9.92 -3.12
C ILE A 100 5.49 -11.19 -3.55
N TYR A 101 4.25 -11.38 -3.09
CA TYR A 101 3.43 -12.53 -3.45
C TYR A 101 3.11 -12.58 -4.95
N ALA A 102 2.73 -11.45 -5.55
CA ALA A 102 2.50 -11.33 -6.99
C ALA A 102 3.76 -11.67 -7.80
N MET A 103 4.93 -11.16 -7.37
CA MET A 103 6.20 -11.49 -8.00
C MET A 103 6.56 -12.97 -7.90
N MET A 104 6.24 -13.64 -6.79
CA MET A 104 6.43 -15.08 -6.64
C MET A 104 5.52 -15.89 -7.58
N ILE A 105 4.28 -15.44 -7.84
CA ILE A 105 3.37 -16.05 -8.82
C ILE A 105 3.96 -15.92 -10.22
N VAL A 106 4.29 -14.71 -10.65
CA VAL A 106 4.90 -14.45 -11.97
C VAL A 106 6.23 -15.19 -12.13
N GLY A 107 6.97 -15.30 -11.03
CA GLY A 107 8.22 -16.04 -10.99
C GLY A 107 8.07 -17.56 -10.99
N GLU A 108 6.90 -18.13 -11.20
CA GLU A 108 6.65 -19.59 -11.20
C GLU A 108 7.19 -20.33 -9.96
N CYS A 109 7.04 -19.75 -8.77
CA CYS A 109 7.40 -20.43 -7.54
C CYS A 109 6.52 -21.66 -7.29
N ASN A 110 7.01 -22.61 -6.48
CA ASN A 110 6.28 -23.82 -6.17
C ASN A 110 4.87 -23.53 -5.62
N ALA A 111 3.83 -24.08 -6.26
CA ALA A 111 2.44 -23.84 -5.90
C ALA A 111 2.12 -24.18 -4.43
N LYS A 112 2.72 -25.25 -3.88
CA LYS A 112 2.52 -25.61 -2.47
C LYS A 112 3.12 -24.55 -1.52
N GLY A 113 4.26 -23.96 -1.92
CA GLY A 113 4.88 -22.87 -1.16
C GLY A 113 4.02 -21.61 -1.20
N LEU A 114 3.44 -21.28 -2.35
CA LEU A 114 2.52 -20.14 -2.51
C LEU A 114 1.25 -20.30 -1.68
N ILE A 115 0.62 -21.49 -1.70
CA ILE A 115 -0.56 -21.78 -0.89
C ILE A 115 -0.23 -21.67 0.60
N LEU A 116 0.90 -22.27 1.04
CA LEU A 116 1.34 -22.17 2.44
C LEU A 116 1.50 -20.70 2.86
N LEU A 117 2.13 -19.89 2.03
CA LEU A 117 2.35 -18.46 2.30
C LEU A 117 1.03 -17.69 2.37
N ALA A 118 0.07 -17.97 1.47
CA ALA A 118 -1.25 -17.38 1.53
C ALA A 118 -2.00 -17.75 2.82
N VAL A 119 -1.95 -19.03 3.22
CA VAL A 119 -2.56 -19.50 4.48
C VAL A 119 -1.91 -18.80 5.69
N LEU A 120 -0.58 -18.71 5.73
CA LEU A 120 0.13 -18.02 6.81
C LEU A 120 -0.21 -16.53 6.86
N ALA A 121 -0.36 -15.87 5.72
CA ALA A 121 -0.79 -14.47 5.66
C ALA A 121 -2.21 -14.29 6.22
N VAL A 122 -3.16 -15.13 5.84
CA VAL A 122 -4.53 -15.10 6.38
C VAL A 122 -4.55 -15.37 7.89
N VAL A 123 -3.83 -16.38 8.35
CA VAL A 123 -3.70 -16.69 9.79
C VAL A 123 -3.07 -15.51 10.53
N GLY A 124 -2.03 -14.88 9.97
CA GLY A 124 -1.40 -13.69 10.55
C GLY A 124 -2.39 -12.53 10.71
N VAL A 125 -3.19 -12.25 9.69
CA VAL A 125 -4.24 -11.21 9.76
C VAL A 125 -5.28 -11.54 10.82
N LEU A 126 -5.73 -12.80 10.91
CA LEU A 126 -6.68 -13.24 11.93
C LEU A 126 -6.11 -13.11 13.35
N ILE A 127 -4.85 -13.47 13.56
CA ILE A 127 -4.16 -13.30 14.84
C ILE A 127 -4.07 -11.81 15.20
N MET A 128 -3.69 -10.96 14.26
CA MET A 128 -3.64 -9.51 14.47
C MET A 128 -5.00 -8.94 14.87
N TYR A 129 -6.05 -9.38 14.21
CA TYR A 129 -7.41 -8.90 14.47
C TYR A 129 -7.97 -9.41 15.80
N TYR A 130 -7.90 -10.73 16.08
CA TYR A 130 -8.57 -11.34 17.23
C TYR A 130 -7.74 -11.40 18.51
N VAL A 131 -6.41 -11.57 18.38
CA VAL A 131 -5.53 -11.79 19.54
C VAL A 131 -4.84 -10.51 19.97
N VAL A 132 -4.27 -9.78 19.02
CA VAL A 132 -3.55 -8.52 19.33
C VAL A 132 -4.53 -7.39 19.61
N GLN A 133 -5.80 -7.51 19.13
CA GLN A 133 -6.85 -6.49 19.30
C GLN A 133 -6.31 -5.08 19.05
N TRP A 134 -5.62 -4.92 17.92
CA TRP A 134 -5.01 -3.66 17.61
C TRP A 134 -6.08 -2.62 17.28
N ASP A 135 -6.38 -1.76 18.24
CA ASP A 135 -7.43 -0.74 18.16
C ASP A 135 -7.42 0.03 16.84
N TYR A 136 -6.22 0.33 16.35
CA TYR A 136 -6.03 1.01 15.07
C TYR A 136 -6.62 0.25 13.87
N ILE A 137 -6.52 -1.09 13.83
CA ILE A 137 -7.10 -1.91 12.75
C ILE A 137 -8.62 -1.99 12.93
N THR A 138 -9.06 -2.21 14.16
CA THR A 138 -10.48 -2.35 14.50
C THR A 138 -11.25 -1.08 14.15
N GLU A 139 -10.73 0.09 14.53
CA GLU A 139 -11.32 1.38 14.17
C GLU A 139 -11.40 1.60 12.66
N ARG A 140 -10.37 1.22 11.90
CA ARG A 140 -10.38 1.34 10.45
C ARG A 140 -11.37 0.40 9.78
N VAL A 141 -11.48 -0.83 10.25
CA VAL A 141 -12.46 -1.81 9.72
C VAL A 141 -13.88 -1.36 10.05
N GLN A 142 -14.15 -0.90 11.26
CA GLN A 142 -15.45 -0.36 11.65
C GLN A 142 -15.79 0.90 10.84
N GLY A 143 -14.85 1.83 10.70
CA GLY A 143 -15.04 3.02 9.88
C GLY A 143 -15.25 2.74 8.40
N TRP A 144 -14.79 1.60 7.87
CA TRP A 144 -15.07 1.16 6.52
C TRP A 144 -16.45 0.52 6.40
N LEU A 145 -16.86 -0.29 7.39
CA LEU A 145 -18.16 -0.96 7.40
C LEU A 145 -19.31 0.01 7.65
N ASP A 146 -19.12 0.99 8.54
CA ASP A 146 -20.10 2.02 8.84
C ASP A 146 -19.45 3.41 8.89
N PRO A 147 -19.21 4.03 7.71
CA PRO A 147 -18.50 5.32 7.62
C PRO A 147 -19.27 6.49 8.25
N PHE A 148 -20.57 6.34 8.48
CA PHE A 148 -21.44 7.40 9.00
C PHE A 148 -21.74 7.29 10.50
N SER A 149 -21.26 6.25 11.18
CA SER A 149 -21.54 6.01 12.61
C SER A 149 -20.92 7.06 13.54
N ASP A 150 -19.71 7.53 13.23
CA ASP A 150 -18.98 8.53 14.04
C ASP A 150 -18.30 9.58 13.14
N MET A 151 -19.12 10.48 12.56
CA MET A 151 -18.64 11.55 11.68
C MET A 151 -17.72 12.58 12.35
N GLY A 152 -17.53 12.51 13.68
CA GLY A 152 -16.76 13.50 14.41
C GLY A 152 -15.28 13.18 14.59
N LYS A 153 -14.82 11.94 14.34
CA LYS A 153 -13.47 11.48 14.69
C LYS A 153 -12.82 10.61 13.60
N SER A 154 -12.78 9.30 13.82
CA SER A 154 -11.99 8.35 13.01
C SER A 154 -12.54 8.16 11.60
N THR A 155 -13.86 8.31 11.41
CA THR A 155 -14.54 8.10 10.12
C THR A 155 -14.77 9.39 9.33
N TYR A 156 -14.44 10.56 9.89
CA TYR A 156 -14.69 11.86 9.26
C TYR A 156 -14.16 11.96 7.82
N GLN A 157 -12.91 11.56 7.59
CA GLN A 157 -12.30 11.63 6.25
C GLN A 157 -13.03 10.72 5.26
N THR A 158 -13.37 9.50 5.68
CA THR A 158 -14.07 8.53 4.82
C THR A 158 -15.49 9.00 4.50
N SER A 159 -16.23 9.47 5.49
CA SER A 159 -17.60 9.97 5.29
C SER A 159 -17.61 11.22 4.40
N GLN A 160 -16.70 12.18 4.62
CA GLN A 160 -16.60 13.36 3.76
C GLN A 160 -16.18 13.00 2.33
N SER A 161 -15.28 12.04 2.15
CA SER A 161 -14.91 11.53 0.84
C SER A 161 -16.11 10.93 0.08
N LEU A 162 -16.94 10.14 0.74
CA LEU A 162 -18.15 9.55 0.15
C LEU A 162 -19.21 10.63 -0.18
N ILE A 163 -19.40 11.62 0.70
CA ILE A 163 -20.27 12.77 0.45
C ILE A 163 -19.77 13.55 -0.77
N THR A 164 -18.46 13.77 -0.87
CA THR A 164 -17.83 14.44 -1.99
C THR A 164 -18.13 13.73 -3.31
N ILE A 165 -17.92 12.42 -3.37
CA ILE A 165 -18.20 11.60 -4.56
C ILE A 165 -19.69 11.67 -4.91
N GLY A 166 -20.58 11.55 -3.90
CA GLY A 166 -22.03 11.59 -4.09
C GLY A 166 -22.54 12.96 -4.58
N SER A 167 -21.91 14.05 -4.17
CA SER A 167 -22.30 15.41 -4.55
C SER A 167 -22.10 15.72 -6.05
N GLY A 168 -21.15 14.99 -6.71
CA GLY A 168 -20.85 15.20 -8.12
C GLY A 168 -21.94 14.71 -9.08
N ASN A 169 -22.90 13.88 -8.65
CA ASN A 169 -23.91 13.30 -9.52
C ASN A 169 -23.31 12.68 -10.81
N LEU A 170 -24.03 12.75 -11.95
CA LEU A 170 -23.59 12.19 -13.22
C LEU A 170 -22.57 13.06 -13.95
N PHE A 171 -22.74 14.39 -13.95
CA PHE A 171 -21.98 15.34 -14.78
C PHE A 171 -21.03 16.24 -13.99
N GLY A 172 -21.06 16.17 -12.67
CA GLY A 172 -20.23 17.01 -11.81
C GLY A 172 -20.75 18.45 -11.61
N LEU A 173 -20.09 19.16 -10.71
CA LEU A 173 -20.35 20.57 -10.41
C LEU A 173 -19.60 21.52 -11.37
N GLY A 174 -18.76 20.97 -12.24
CA GLY A 174 -17.86 21.70 -13.13
C GLY A 174 -16.44 21.85 -12.56
N LEU A 175 -15.47 21.94 -13.47
CA LEU A 175 -14.05 22.10 -13.12
C LEU A 175 -13.83 23.33 -12.25
N GLY A 176 -13.10 23.16 -11.17
CA GLY A 176 -12.77 24.23 -10.24
C GLY A 176 -13.88 24.57 -9.22
N ASN A 177 -15.07 23.98 -9.33
CA ASN A 177 -16.24 24.29 -8.50
C ASN A 177 -16.43 23.32 -7.32
N SER A 178 -15.45 22.47 -7.03
CA SER A 178 -15.50 21.63 -5.83
C SER A 178 -15.62 22.49 -4.57
N ARG A 179 -16.59 22.16 -3.73
CA ARG A 179 -16.81 22.82 -2.43
C ARG A 179 -15.93 22.19 -1.36
N GLN A 180 -15.68 20.89 -1.45
CA GLN A 180 -14.98 20.10 -0.45
C GLN A 180 -13.47 20.38 -0.41
N LYS A 181 -12.89 20.91 -1.48
CA LYS A 181 -11.46 21.31 -1.52
C LYS A 181 -11.15 22.50 -0.59
N TYR A 182 -12.16 23.28 -0.16
CA TYR A 182 -11.98 24.42 0.76
C TYR A 182 -12.02 23.97 2.23
N TYR A 183 -11.11 23.07 2.63
CA TYR A 183 -10.89 22.60 4.00
C TYR A 183 -12.02 21.73 4.63
N TYR A 184 -13.05 21.34 3.90
CA TYR A 184 -14.03 20.37 4.40
C TYR A 184 -13.48 18.95 4.37
N LEU A 185 -12.69 18.60 3.35
CA LEU A 185 -12.02 17.31 3.23
C LEU A 185 -10.52 17.49 3.56
N PRO A 186 -10.01 16.96 4.70
CA PRO A 186 -8.59 17.01 5.02
C PRO A 186 -7.77 16.28 3.95
N GLU A 187 -6.58 16.81 3.63
CA GLU A 187 -5.65 16.24 2.65
C GLU A 187 -6.29 15.94 1.27
N SER A 188 -7.24 16.80 0.87
CA SER A 188 -7.99 16.64 -0.38
C SER A 188 -7.11 16.55 -1.64
N GLN A 189 -5.95 17.22 -1.64
CA GLN A 189 -5.01 17.23 -2.78
C GLN A 189 -4.05 16.03 -2.81
N ASN A 190 -3.93 15.27 -1.73
CA ASN A 190 -3.01 14.13 -1.63
C ASN A 190 -3.80 12.82 -1.66
N ASP A 191 -4.54 12.54 -0.60
CA ASP A 191 -5.15 11.23 -0.37
C ASP A 191 -6.55 11.09 -1.03
N PHE A 192 -7.24 12.22 -1.28
CA PHE A 192 -8.63 12.23 -1.74
C PHE A 192 -8.85 12.96 -3.07
N VAL A 193 -7.81 13.07 -3.91
CA VAL A 193 -7.90 13.69 -5.25
C VAL A 193 -9.00 13.06 -6.09
N PHE A 194 -9.17 11.74 -6.04
CA PHE A 194 -10.22 11.04 -6.79
C PHE A 194 -11.62 11.50 -6.39
N SER A 195 -11.85 11.74 -5.10
CA SER A 195 -13.14 12.27 -4.62
C SER A 195 -13.45 13.66 -5.19
N ILE A 196 -12.43 14.53 -5.27
CA ILE A 196 -12.56 15.85 -5.88
C ILE A 196 -12.84 15.74 -7.40
N ILE A 197 -12.16 14.82 -8.09
CA ILE A 197 -12.44 14.55 -9.52
C ILE A 197 -13.90 14.12 -9.72
N CYS A 198 -14.41 13.23 -8.86
CA CYS A 198 -15.81 12.81 -8.91
C CYS A 198 -16.77 13.95 -8.60
N GLU A 199 -16.44 14.87 -7.69
CA GLU A 199 -17.27 16.05 -7.42
C GLU A 199 -17.31 17.00 -8.61
N GLU A 200 -16.15 17.29 -9.21
CA GLU A 200 -16.05 18.27 -10.30
C GLU A 200 -16.52 17.74 -11.65
N LEU A 201 -16.20 16.47 -11.98
CA LEU A 201 -16.50 15.86 -13.29
C LEU A 201 -17.65 14.83 -13.23
N GLY A 202 -18.18 14.55 -12.04
CA GLY A 202 -19.25 13.58 -11.83
C GLY A 202 -18.84 12.14 -12.06
N PHE A 203 -19.86 11.29 -12.14
CA PHE A 203 -19.70 9.84 -12.37
C PHE A 203 -18.89 9.55 -13.66
N PHE A 204 -19.19 10.26 -14.76
CA PHE A 204 -18.49 10.05 -16.03
C PHE A 204 -17.00 10.41 -15.93
N GLY A 205 -16.64 11.46 -15.20
CA GLY A 205 -15.24 11.82 -14.95
C GLY A 205 -14.51 10.77 -14.13
N GLY A 206 -15.10 10.31 -13.04
CA GLY A 206 -14.55 9.23 -12.21
C GLY A 206 -14.37 7.93 -12.99
N MET A 207 -15.38 7.51 -13.75
CA MET A 207 -15.30 6.32 -14.62
C MET A 207 -14.22 6.44 -15.68
N THR A 208 -14.05 7.62 -16.28
CA THR A 208 -12.98 7.86 -17.27
C THR A 208 -11.62 7.65 -16.66
N VAL A 209 -11.37 8.17 -15.45
CA VAL A 209 -10.08 7.97 -14.75
C VAL A 209 -9.84 6.49 -14.45
N ILE A 210 -10.85 5.77 -13.94
CA ILE A 210 -10.73 4.32 -13.67
C ILE A 210 -10.43 3.56 -14.96
N LEU A 211 -11.15 3.87 -16.05
CA LEU A 211 -10.94 3.23 -17.34
C LEU A 211 -9.53 3.45 -17.87
N LEU A 212 -8.99 4.67 -17.75
CA LEU A 212 -7.62 4.97 -18.15
C LEU A 212 -6.59 4.17 -17.37
N PHE A 213 -6.76 4.01 -16.05
CA PHE A 213 -5.89 3.16 -15.24
C PHE A 213 -5.98 1.69 -15.67
N VAL A 214 -7.19 1.16 -15.87
CA VAL A 214 -7.39 -0.22 -16.34
C VAL A 214 -6.72 -0.44 -17.71
N LEU A 215 -6.89 0.49 -18.65
CA LEU A 215 -6.25 0.41 -19.96
C LEU A 215 -4.71 0.46 -19.86
N PHE A 216 -4.19 1.29 -18.97
CA PHE A 216 -2.76 1.39 -18.70
C PHE A 216 -2.20 0.07 -18.14
N GLU A 217 -2.87 -0.52 -17.15
CA GLU A 217 -2.46 -1.80 -16.55
C GLU A 217 -2.54 -2.95 -17.56
N VAL A 218 -3.65 -3.05 -18.28
CA VAL A 218 -3.84 -4.07 -19.33
C VAL A 218 -2.76 -3.94 -20.39
N ARG A 219 -2.46 -2.72 -20.85
CA ARG A 219 -1.41 -2.49 -21.84
C ARG A 219 -0.02 -2.86 -21.31
N GLY A 220 0.27 -2.50 -20.05
CA GLY A 220 1.51 -2.88 -19.38
C GLY A 220 1.67 -4.40 -19.30
N PHE A 221 0.59 -5.11 -18.95
CA PHE A 221 0.59 -6.56 -18.90
C PHE A 221 0.85 -7.20 -20.26
N PHE A 222 0.22 -6.71 -21.33
CA PHE A 222 0.50 -7.18 -22.69
C PHE A 222 1.96 -6.96 -23.13
N ILE A 223 2.57 -5.84 -22.77
CA ILE A 223 3.99 -5.58 -23.07
C ILE A 223 4.91 -6.57 -22.34
N CYS A 224 4.55 -6.95 -21.10
CA CYS A 224 5.35 -7.92 -20.34
C CYS A 224 5.23 -9.37 -20.86
N LEU A 225 4.18 -9.68 -21.63
CA LEU A 225 3.97 -11.00 -22.23
C LEU A 225 4.64 -11.16 -23.62
N LEU A 226 5.03 -10.07 -24.24
CA LEU A 226 5.77 -10.05 -25.53
C LEU A 226 7.27 -10.17 -25.32
#